data_ce315740772ef2e8061d52bd36fea48b
#
_entry.id   ce315740772ef2e8061d52bd36fea48b
#
_cell.length_a   1.000
_cell.length_b   1.000
_cell.length_c   1.000
_cell.angle_alpha   90.00
_cell.angle_beta   90.00
_cell.angle_gamma   90.00
#
_symmetry.space_group_name_H-M   'P 1'
#
loop_
_entity.id
_entity.type
_entity.pdbx_description
1 polymer ?
#
loop_
_entity_poly.entity_id
_entity_poly.type
_entity_poly.pdbx_seq_one_letter_code
_entity_poly.pdbx_strand_id
1 'polypeptide(L)'
;MKYLFHKNTLLIVIGNFLLAFSVCAFTLPFNITVGGTTGISIICNNLFQFNLSAVVLIINIICLILGYVFIGKQLVIGSLLSSFLYPLFLSMCQRIPGITSLSHDIILSAIIGGVISGLGVGLAIKAGATIDGLEIISVIINKKLSVPISKSMYIIDTLIMLGQLPFYKFDKVFYGVISAYLLTFMINKVLSYGTTKEQVFIFTKQ
;
A
#
# COMPACT_ATOMS: atom_id res chain seq x y z
N MET A 1 8.48 -27.08 0.91
CA MET A 1 7.40 -26.33 0.24
C MET A 1 6.26 -25.94 1.19
N LYS A 2 5.67 -26.82 2.01
CA LYS A 2 4.59 -26.49 2.98
C LYS A 2 4.96 -25.38 4.00
N TYR A 3 6.16 -25.37 4.57
CA TYR A 3 6.60 -24.38 5.56
C TYR A 3 6.73 -22.96 5.02
N LEU A 4 7.20 -22.80 3.78
CA LEU A 4 7.28 -21.49 3.10
C LEU A 4 5.89 -20.92 2.82
N PHE A 5 4.94 -21.78 2.47
CA PHE A 5 3.55 -21.36 2.23
C PHE A 5 2.88 -20.83 3.50
N HIS A 6 3.09 -21.49 4.65
CA HIS A 6 2.56 -21.04 5.95
C HIS A 6 3.17 -19.70 6.40
N LYS A 7 4.49 -19.53 6.22
CA LYS A 7 5.17 -18.29 6.60
C LYS A 7 4.71 -17.09 5.75
N ASN A 8 4.57 -17.28 4.45
CA ASN A 8 4.09 -16.23 3.55
C ASN A 8 2.63 -15.86 3.85
N THR A 9 1.77 -16.83 4.08
CA THR A 9 0.36 -16.58 4.46
C THR A 9 0.27 -15.80 5.76
N LEU A 10 1.08 -16.14 6.77
CA LEU A 10 1.12 -15.40 8.04
C LEU A 10 1.53 -13.94 7.84
N LEU A 11 2.54 -13.69 7.01
CA LEU A 11 2.98 -12.32 6.69
C LEU A 11 1.88 -11.53 5.96
N ILE A 12 1.12 -12.17 5.06
CA ILE A 12 -0.03 -11.53 4.40
C ILE A 12 -1.10 -11.16 5.43
N VAL A 13 -1.44 -12.07 6.34
CA VAL A 13 -2.45 -11.82 7.39
C VAL A 13 -2.02 -10.66 8.29
N ILE A 14 -0.78 -10.69 8.81
CA ILE A 14 -0.24 -9.62 9.65
C ILE A 14 -0.19 -8.30 8.88
N GLY A 15 0.25 -8.32 7.63
CA GLY A 15 0.33 -7.13 6.79
C GLY A 15 -1.02 -6.46 6.59
N ASN A 16 -2.06 -7.25 6.26
CA ASN A 16 -3.42 -6.75 6.11
C ASN A 16 -4.00 -6.20 7.43
N PHE A 17 -3.72 -6.85 8.55
CA PHE A 17 -4.14 -6.36 9.86
C PHE A 17 -3.47 -5.02 10.21
N LEU A 18 -2.16 -4.89 10.03
CA LEU A 18 -1.42 -3.65 10.30
C LEU A 18 -1.94 -2.49 9.44
N LEU A 19 -2.21 -2.75 8.15
CA LEU A 19 -2.77 -1.72 7.27
C LEU A 19 -4.17 -1.31 7.72
N ALA A 20 -5.06 -2.26 8.00
CA ALA A 20 -6.42 -2.00 8.46
C ALA A 20 -6.44 -1.22 9.78
N PHE A 21 -5.60 -1.61 10.74
CA PHE A 21 -5.44 -0.91 12.02
C PHE A 21 -4.96 0.53 11.80
N SER A 22 -3.93 0.72 10.99
CA SER A 22 -3.37 2.03 10.69
C SER A 22 -4.41 2.96 10.05
N VAL A 23 -5.15 2.45 9.08
CA VAL A 23 -6.21 3.23 8.41
C VAL A 23 -7.31 3.63 9.38
N CYS A 24 -7.79 2.71 10.22
CA CYS A 24 -8.83 3.01 11.22
C CYS A 24 -8.38 4.00 12.28
N ALA A 25 -7.15 3.83 12.78
CA ALA A 25 -6.67 4.60 13.92
C ALA A 25 -6.15 5.99 13.53
N PHE A 26 -5.56 6.13 12.35
CA PHE A 26 -4.79 7.33 12.01
C PHE A 26 -5.24 8.03 10.72
N THR A 27 -5.72 7.29 9.70
CA THR A 27 -6.08 7.89 8.41
C THR A 27 -7.53 8.39 8.39
N LEU A 28 -8.47 7.52 8.75
CA LEU A 28 -9.91 7.82 8.71
C LEU A 28 -10.32 8.97 9.63
N PRO A 29 -9.85 9.08 10.89
CA PRO A 29 -10.32 10.14 11.79
C PRO A 29 -10.04 11.55 11.29
N PHE A 30 -8.97 11.71 10.52
CA PHE A 30 -8.53 13.01 10.01
C PHE A 30 -8.88 13.24 8.54
N ASN A 31 -9.50 12.27 7.85
CA ASN A 31 -9.74 12.32 6.41
C ASN A 31 -8.46 12.68 5.63
N ILE A 32 -7.34 12.05 5.99
CA ILE A 32 -6.08 12.21 5.26
C ILE A 32 -6.27 11.60 3.87
N THR A 33 -5.85 12.33 2.83
CA THR A 33 -5.97 11.80 1.46
C THR A 33 -5.10 10.57 1.28
N VAL A 34 -5.56 9.67 0.45
CA VAL A 34 -4.89 8.39 0.15
C VAL A 34 -4.57 8.30 -1.34
N GLY A 35 -3.50 7.60 -1.65
CA GLY A 35 -3.16 7.20 -3.01
C GLY A 35 -3.93 5.94 -3.45
N GLY A 36 -3.32 5.15 -4.30
CA GLY A 36 -3.84 3.87 -4.72
C GLY A 36 -5.13 3.93 -5.52
N THR A 37 -5.80 2.79 -5.62
CA THR A 37 -7.06 2.66 -6.35
C THR A 37 -8.17 3.50 -5.72
N THR A 38 -8.17 3.64 -4.41
CA THR A 38 -9.11 4.49 -3.68
C THR A 38 -8.97 5.95 -4.08
N GLY A 39 -7.73 6.45 -4.19
CA GLY A 39 -7.46 7.83 -4.60
C GLY A 39 -7.98 8.14 -6.02
N ILE A 40 -7.73 7.25 -6.98
CA ILE A 40 -8.31 7.38 -8.34
C ILE A 40 -9.82 7.36 -8.30
N SER A 41 -10.42 6.48 -7.51
CA SER A 41 -11.88 6.34 -7.40
C SER A 41 -12.54 7.59 -6.84
N ILE A 42 -11.88 8.28 -5.90
CA ILE A 42 -12.33 9.57 -5.36
C ILE A 42 -12.33 10.63 -6.46
N ILE A 43 -11.28 10.70 -7.28
CA ILE A 43 -11.20 11.64 -8.41
C ILE A 43 -12.33 11.35 -9.40
N CYS A 44 -12.51 10.09 -9.81
CA CYS A 44 -13.56 9.69 -10.74
C CYS A 44 -14.97 9.98 -10.20
N ASN A 45 -15.22 9.76 -8.91
CA ASN A 45 -16.48 10.07 -8.27
C ASN A 45 -16.78 11.58 -8.30
N ASN A 46 -15.79 12.42 -7.98
CA ASN A 46 -15.97 13.88 -7.97
C ASN A 46 -16.16 14.47 -9.38
N LEU A 47 -15.50 13.90 -10.40
CA LEU A 47 -15.60 14.40 -11.78
C LEU A 47 -16.83 13.88 -12.53
N PHE A 48 -17.14 12.59 -12.38
CA PHE A 48 -18.11 11.89 -13.24
C PHE A 48 -19.27 11.29 -12.46
N GLN A 49 -19.33 11.45 -11.12
CA GLN A 49 -20.36 10.87 -10.25
C GLN A 49 -20.42 9.33 -10.33
N PHE A 50 -19.33 8.68 -10.71
CA PHE A 50 -19.24 7.24 -10.74
C PHE A 50 -19.25 6.65 -9.33
N ASN A 51 -19.86 5.49 -9.16
CA ASN A 51 -19.85 4.79 -7.89
C ASN A 51 -18.41 4.41 -7.50
N LEU A 52 -17.95 4.90 -6.34
CA LEU A 52 -16.58 4.73 -5.85
C LEU A 52 -16.18 3.25 -5.78
N SER A 53 -17.04 2.40 -5.21
CA SER A 53 -16.77 0.97 -5.09
C SER A 53 -16.68 0.26 -6.44
N ALA A 54 -17.48 0.67 -7.43
CA ALA A 54 -17.43 0.10 -8.77
C ALA A 54 -16.10 0.45 -9.47
N VAL A 55 -15.63 1.69 -9.34
CA VAL A 55 -14.34 2.13 -9.92
C VAL A 55 -13.18 1.38 -9.27
N VAL A 56 -13.15 1.26 -7.94
CA VAL A 56 -12.14 0.47 -7.21
C VAL A 56 -12.13 -0.97 -7.73
N LEU A 57 -13.29 -1.60 -7.85
CA LEU A 57 -13.41 -2.99 -8.29
C LEU A 57 -12.87 -3.18 -9.70
N ILE A 58 -13.25 -2.29 -10.64
CA ILE A 58 -12.79 -2.35 -12.04
C ILE A 58 -11.28 -2.21 -12.11
N ILE A 59 -10.69 -1.21 -11.42
CA ILE A 59 -9.25 -0.99 -11.42
C ILE A 59 -8.53 -2.21 -10.82
N ASN A 60 -9.03 -2.75 -9.70
CA ASN A 60 -8.44 -3.92 -9.07
C ASN A 60 -8.47 -5.15 -9.98
N ILE A 61 -9.58 -5.39 -10.68
CA ILE A 61 -9.67 -6.50 -11.64
C ILE A 61 -8.65 -6.32 -12.77
N ILE A 62 -8.56 -5.13 -13.35
CA ILE A 62 -7.58 -4.83 -14.41
C ILE A 62 -6.16 -5.08 -13.90
N CYS A 63 -5.83 -4.57 -12.72
CA CYS A 63 -4.51 -4.75 -12.11
C CYS A 63 -4.21 -6.22 -11.81
N LEU A 64 -5.18 -7.01 -11.34
CA LEU A 64 -5.02 -8.45 -11.11
C LEU A 64 -4.76 -9.22 -12.40
N ILE A 65 -5.46 -8.86 -13.49
CA ILE A 65 -5.21 -9.45 -14.83
C ILE A 65 -3.79 -9.13 -15.29
N LEU A 66 -3.36 -7.87 -15.17
CA LEU A 66 -2.00 -7.47 -15.49
C LEU A 66 -0.98 -8.20 -14.60
N GLY A 67 -1.24 -8.32 -13.32
CA GLY A 67 -0.41 -9.08 -12.38
C GLY A 67 -0.27 -10.55 -12.78
N TYR A 68 -1.37 -11.19 -13.21
CA TYR A 68 -1.34 -12.56 -13.70
C TYR A 68 -0.46 -12.72 -14.94
N VAL A 69 -0.60 -11.83 -15.90
CA VAL A 69 0.13 -11.88 -17.18
C VAL A 69 1.63 -11.59 -16.99
N PHE A 70 1.98 -10.57 -16.21
CA PHE A 70 3.36 -10.09 -16.12
C PHE A 70 4.16 -10.70 -14.97
N ILE A 71 3.53 -11.11 -13.88
CA ILE A 71 4.21 -11.61 -12.69
C ILE A 71 3.94 -13.09 -12.45
N GLY A 72 2.67 -13.50 -12.50
CA GLY A 72 2.27 -14.90 -12.41
C GLY A 72 1.24 -15.20 -11.32
N LYS A 73 0.83 -16.46 -11.24
CA LYS A 73 -0.25 -16.96 -10.39
C LYS A 73 -0.06 -16.71 -8.88
N GLN A 74 1.18 -16.75 -8.39
CA GLN A 74 1.46 -16.65 -6.95
C GLN A 74 1.06 -15.28 -6.40
N LEU A 75 1.37 -14.20 -7.12
CA LEU A 75 0.99 -12.85 -6.74
C LEU A 75 -0.54 -12.70 -6.71
N VAL A 76 -1.22 -13.21 -7.74
CA VAL A 76 -2.69 -13.11 -7.85
C VAL A 76 -3.39 -13.83 -6.69
N ILE A 77 -2.95 -15.04 -6.34
CA ILE A 77 -3.53 -15.81 -5.22
C ILE A 77 -3.33 -15.07 -3.89
N GLY A 78 -2.13 -14.54 -3.64
CA GLY A 78 -1.84 -13.75 -2.45
C GLY A 78 -2.68 -12.46 -2.37
N SER A 79 -2.82 -11.76 -3.50
CA SER A 79 -3.60 -10.52 -3.58
C SER A 79 -5.11 -10.77 -3.46
N LEU A 80 -5.63 -11.88 -3.99
CA LEU A 80 -7.01 -12.29 -3.75
C LEU A 80 -7.26 -12.53 -2.26
N LEU A 81 -6.34 -13.20 -1.55
CA LEU A 81 -6.44 -13.39 -0.11
C LEU A 81 -6.49 -12.04 0.62
N SER A 82 -5.64 -11.09 0.25
CA SER A 82 -5.64 -9.74 0.81
C SER A 82 -6.95 -9.01 0.55
N SER A 83 -7.55 -9.18 -0.63
CA SER A 83 -8.83 -8.55 -0.98
C SER A 83 -9.98 -8.95 -0.06
N PHE A 84 -9.90 -10.11 0.60
CA PHE A 84 -10.86 -10.54 1.62
C PHE A 84 -10.43 -10.15 3.04
N LEU A 85 -9.14 -10.30 3.36
CA LEU A 85 -8.62 -10.05 4.71
C LEU A 85 -8.65 -8.58 5.08
N TYR A 86 -8.28 -7.69 4.16
CA TYR A 86 -8.23 -6.26 4.45
C TYR A 86 -9.60 -5.68 4.86
N PRO A 87 -10.69 -5.85 4.09
CA PRO A 87 -12.01 -5.37 4.50
C PRO A 87 -12.52 -6.02 5.78
N LEU A 88 -12.21 -7.31 6.01
CA LEU A 88 -12.56 -8.00 7.24
C LEU A 88 -11.90 -7.33 8.45
N PHE A 89 -10.58 -7.14 8.43
CA PHE A 89 -9.87 -6.49 9.52
C PHE A 89 -10.25 -5.03 9.69
N LEU A 90 -10.51 -4.32 8.58
CA LEU A 90 -11.00 -2.94 8.63
C LEU A 90 -12.33 -2.86 9.39
N SER A 91 -13.29 -3.72 9.04
CA SER A 91 -14.57 -3.81 9.73
C SER A 91 -14.43 -4.19 11.22
N MET A 92 -13.50 -5.09 11.55
CA MET A 92 -13.22 -5.45 12.95
C MET A 92 -12.64 -4.27 13.71
N CYS A 93 -11.64 -3.59 13.14
CA CYS A 93 -11.02 -2.42 13.77
C CYS A 93 -12.02 -1.29 14.01
N GLN A 94 -12.91 -1.01 13.06
CA GLN A 94 -13.93 0.03 13.19
C GLN A 94 -14.92 -0.21 14.34
N ARG A 95 -15.07 -1.45 14.80
CA ARG A 95 -15.93 -1.81 15.93
C ARG A 95 -15.24 -1.63 17.30
N ILE A 96 -13.94 -1.39 17.33
CA ILE A 96 -13.20 -1.18 18.58
C ILE A 96 -13.49 0.23 19.11
N PRO A 97 -14.15 0.38 20.28
CA PRO A 97 -14.40 1.70 20.86
C PRO A 97 -13.09 2.44 21.11
N GLY A 98 -13.04 3.71 20.72
CA GLY A 98 -11.86 4.57 20.95
C GLY A 98 -10.69 4.39 19.99
N ILE A 99 -10.76 3.51 18.97
CA ILE A 99 -9.67 3.36 18.01
C ILE A 99 -9.40 4.65 17.23
N THR A 100 -10.44 5.43 16.97
CA THR A 100 -10.35 6.71 16.24
C THR A 100 -9.84 7.87 17.12
N SER A 101 -9.72 7.67 18.41
CA SER A 101 -9.25 8.66 19.40
C SER A 101 -7.83 8.39 19.90
N LEU A 102 -7.09 7.48 19.26
CA LEU A 102 -5.71 7.16 19.64
C LEU A 102 -4.74 8.32 19.38
N SER A 103 -5.06 9.19 18.44
CA SER A 103 -4.30 10.41 18.20
C SER A 103 -5.27 11.59 18.04
N HIS A 104 -4.87 12.77 18.54
CA HIS A 104 -5.58 14.03 18.36
C HIS A 104 -4.82 14.99 17.43
N ASP A 105 -3.63 14.59 16.97
CA ASP A 105 -2.78 15.38 16.10
C ASP A 105 -2.71 14.76 14.71
N ILE A 106 -3.04 15.56 13.70
CA ILE A 106 -3.04 15.11 12.29
C ILE A 106 -1.63 14.79 11.77
N ILE A 107 -0.61 15.56 12.22
CA ILE A 107 0.79 15.35 11.80
C ILE A 107 1.28 14.02 12.38
N LEU A 108 1.06 13.83 13.68
CA LEU A 108 1.42 12.60 14.37
C LEU A 108 0.70 11.38 13.73
N SER A 109 -0.57 11.55 13.39
CA SER A 109 -1.36 10.52 12.69
C SER A 109 -0.83 10.21 11.30
N ALA A 110 -0.46 11.22 10.52
CA ALA A 110 0.14 11.02 9.21
C ALA A 110 1.47 10.26 9.29
N ILE A 111 2.30 10.56 10.31
CA ILE A 111 3.60 9.91 10.53
C ILE A 111 3.39 8.46 10.97
N ILE A 112 2.67 8.23 12.05
CA ILE A 112 2.47 6.87 12.60
C ILE A 112 1.68 6.02 11.62
N GLY A 113 0.64 6.59 11.01
CA GLY A 113 -0.17 5.93 10.00
C GLY A 113 0.66 5.49 8.80
N GLY A 114 1.51 6.36 8.25
CA GLY A 114 2.42 6.04 7.15
C GLY A 114 3.40 4.92 7.49
N VAL A 115 4.01 4.97 8.68
CA VAL A 115 4.96 3.95 9.15
C VAL A 115 4.29 2.57 9.30
N ILE A 116 3.16 2.50 10.01
CA ILE A 116 2.46 1.23 10.26
C ILE A 116 1.87 0.66 8.95
N SER A 117 1.27 1.51 8.12
CA SER A 117 0.77 1.10 6.80
C SER A 117 1.91 0.56 5.93
N GLY A 118 3.06 1.24 5.91
CA GLY A 118 4.22 0.81 5.13
C GLY A 118 4.81 -0.51 5.61
N LEU A 119 4.80 -0.78 6.92
CA LEU A 119 5.15 -2.10 7.47
C LEU A 119 4.17 -3.16 6.98
N GLY A 120 2.87 -2.89 7.05
CA GLY A 120 1.82 -3.83 6.62
C GLY A 120 1.93 -4.19 5.13
N VAL A 121 1.97 -3.17 4.27
CA VAL A 121 2.09 -3.34 2.82
C VAL A 121 3.43 -4.01 2.45
N GLY A 122 4.53 -3.58 3.08
CA GLY A 122 5.85 -4.16 2.85
C GLY A 122 5.91 -5.66 3.17
N LEU A 123 5.27 -6.10 4.25
CA LEU A 123 5.15 -7.52 4.62
C LEU A 123 4.34 -8.31 3.60
N ALA A 124 3.22 -7.77 3.12
CA ALA A 124 2.40 -8.40 2.09
C ALA A 124 3.18 -8.57 0.77
N ILE A 125 3.85 -7.51 0.29
CA ILE A 125 4.67 -7.56 -0.93
C ILE A 125 5.82 -8.55 -0.78
N LYS A 126 6.50 -8.57 0.37
CA LYS A 126 7.58 -9.53 0.67
C LYS A 126 7.10 -10.97 0.65
N ALA A 127 5.85 -11.21 1.03
CA ALA A 127 5.21 -12.52 0.97
C ALA A 127 4.67 -12.90 -0.43
N GLY A 128 4.79 -12.00 -1.41
CA GLY A 128 4.34 -12.21 -2.78
C GLY A 128 2.86 -11.88 -3.01
N ALA A 129 2.31 -10.95 -2.24
CA ALA A 129 0.94 -10.44 -2.37
C ALA A 129 0.94 -8.91 -2.42
N THR A 130 -0.15 -8.34 -2.92
CA THR A 130 -0.45 -6.90 -2.81
C THR A 130 -1.78 -6.72 -2.10
N ILE A 131 -1.99 -5.59 -1.46
CA ILE A 131 -3.24 -5.28 -0.77
C ILE A 131 -4.11 -4.40 -1.66
N ASP A 132 -3.51 -3.44 -2.36
CA ASP A 132 -4.17 -2.57 -3.34
C ASP A 132 -3.76 -2.94 -4.78
N GLY A 133 -4.68 -2.76 -5.73
CA GLY A 133 -4.44 -3.09 -7.15
C GLY A 133 -3.29 -2.30 -7.78
N LEU A 134 -3.15 -1.00 -7.48
CA LEU A 134 -2.08 -0.18 -8.07
C LEU A 134 -0.68 -0.57 -7.60
N GLU A 135 -0.54 -1.22 -6.45
CA GLU A 135 0.72 -1.80 -6.01
C GLU A 135 1.27 -2.82 -7.03
N ILE A 136 0.37 -3.54 -7.72
CA ILE A 136 0.72 -4.50 -8.78
C ILE A 136 1.48 -3.80 -9.90
N ILE A 137 1.07 -2.59 -10.27
CA ILE A 137 1.76 -1.81 -11.32
C ILE A 137 3.20 -1.53 -10.88
N SER A 138 3.41 -1.15 -9.62
CA SER A 138 4.75 -0.91 -9.08
C SER A 138 5.62 -2.18 -9.05
N VAL A 139 5.02 -3.34 -8.77
CA VAL A 139 5.70 -4.64 -8.85
C VAL A 139 6.07 -4.99 -10.29
N ILE A 140 5.20 -4.71 -11.27
CA ILE A 140 5.48 -4.91 -12.71
C ILE A 140 6.61 -3.99 -13.17
N ILE A 141 6.59 -2.71 -12.76
CA ILE A 141 7.65 -1.74 -13.07
C ILE A 141 8.98 -2.23 -12.50
N ASN A 142 9.00 -2.70 -11.26
CA ASN A 142 10.21 -3.26 -10.66
C ASN A 142 10.76 -4.44 -11.45
N LYS A 143 9.89 -5.38 -11.86
CA LYS A 143 10.29 -6.56 -12.63
C LYS A 143 10.85 -6.22 -14.02
N LYS A 144 10.28 -5.21 -14.69
CA LYS A 144 10.67 -4.83 -16.05
C LYS A 144 11.83 -3.83 -16.12
N LEU A 145 11.83 -2.85 -15.22
CA LEU A 145 12.72 -1.69 -15.27
C LEU A 145 13.72 -1.65 -14.10
N SER A 146 13.68 -2.64 -13.19
CA SER A 146 14.53 -2.70 -11.99
C SER A 146 14.42 -1.46 -11.09
N VAL A 147 13.34 -0.68 -11.22
CA VAL A 147 13.05 0.47 -10.33
C VAL A 147 12.53 -0.07 -9.00
N PRO A 148 13.00 0.42 -7.85
CA PRO A 148 12.48 0.00 -6.54
C PRO A 148 10.95 0.16 -6.46
N ILE A 149 10.25 -0.84 -5.92
CA ILE A 149 8.78 -0.85 -5.78
C ILE A 149 8.33 0.40 -5.02
N SER A 150 8.99 0.71 -3.90
CA SER A 150 8.70 1.87 -3.07
C SER A 150 8.78 3.20 -3.84
N LYS A 151 9.77 3.34 -4.74
CA LYS A 151 9.91 4.56 -5.55
C LYS A 151 8.78 4.72 -6.55
N SER A 152 8.40 3.65 -7.23
CA SER A 152 7.28 3.66 -8.18
C SER A 152 5.95 3.94 -7.47
N MET A 153 5.71 3.31 -6.33
CA MET A 153 4.52 3.56 -5.51
C MET A 153 4.44 5.02 -5.08
N TYR A 154 5.53 5.57 -4.52
CA TYR A 154 5.53 6.96 -4.07
C TYR A 154 5.19 7.94 -5.17
N ILE A 155 5.75 7.75 -6.37
CA ILE A 155 5.46 8.60 -7.53
C ILE A 155 3.98 8.50 -7.92
N ILE A 156 3.46 7.28 -8.07
CA ILE A 156 2.07 7.02 -8.45
C ILE A 156 1.11 7.63 -7.42
N ASP A 157 1.31 7.33 -6.14
CA ASP A 157 0.45 7.82 -5.05
C ASP A 157 0.50 9.34 -4.94
N THR A 158 1.68 9.95 -5.05
CA THR A 158 1.82 11.41 -5.02
C THR A 158 1.07 12.08 -6.17
N LEU A 159 1.18 11.54 -7.40
CA LEU A 159 0.45 12.07 -8.55
C LEU A 159 -1.07 11.97 -8.36
N ILE A 160 -1.55 10.85 -7.81
CA ILE A 160 -2.97 10.65 -7.51
C ILE A 160 -3.44 11.63 -6.43
N MET A 161 -2.65 11.83 -5.37
CA MET A 161 -2.98 12.76 -4.30
C MET A 161 -2.98 14.21 -4.79
N LEU A 162 -2.04 14.59 -5.64
CA LEU A 162 -2.03 15.92 -6.27
C LEU A 162 -3.28 16.12 -7.15
N GLY A 163 -3.75 15.08 -7.83
CA GLY A 163 -5.01 15.10 -8.58
C GLY A 163 -6.25 15.31 -7.71
N GLN A 164 -6.16 15.12 -6.40
CA GLN A 164 -7.25 15.36 -5.45
C GLN A 164 -7.30 16.82 -4.93
N LEU A 165 -6.29 17.65 -5.23
CA LEU A 165 -6.23 19.06 -4.78
C LEU A 165 -7.49 19.89 -5.09
N PRO A 166 -8.18 19.73 -6.24
CA PRO A 166 -9.41 20.48 -6.50
C PRO A 166 -10.56 20.12 -5.55
N PHE A 167 -10.52 18.94 -4.90
CA PHE A 167 -11.62 18.39 -4.10
C PHE A 167 -11.35 18.43 -2.59
N TYR A 168 -10.10 18.54 -2.19
CA TYR A 168 -9.68 18.53 -0.79
C TYR A 168 -8.85 19.76 -0.44
N LYS A 169 -8.89 20.16 0.85
CA LYS A 169 -8.03 21.23 1.37
C LYS A 169 -6.56 20.81 1.23
N PHE A 170 -5.73 21.78 0.86
CA PHE A 170 -4.28 21.58 0.67
C PHE A 170 -3.61 20.83 1.82
N ASP A 171 -3.96 21.17 3.08
CA ASP A 171 -3.39 20.53 4.26
C ASP A 171 -3.61 19.01 4.26
N LYS A 172 -4.82 18.55 3.87
CA LYS A 172 -5.15 17.12 3.83
C LYS A 172 -4.31 16.37 2.79
N VAL A 173 -4.11 16.99 1.64
CA VAL A 173 -3.26 16.43 0.57
C VAL A 173 -1.80 16.41 1.01
N PHE A 174 -1.32 17.48 1.64
CA PHE A 174 0.05 17.58 2.13
C PHE A 174 0.36 16.50 3.18
N TYR A 175 -0.52 16.30 4.17
CA TYR A 175 -0.37 15.21 5.14
C TYR A 175 -0.46 13.82 4.50
N GLY A 176 -1.29 13.66 3.48
CA GLY A 176 -1.34 12.45 2.67
C GLY A 176 -0.01 12.13 1.99
N VAL A 177 0.62 13.13 1.36
CA VAL A 177 1.93 12.99 0.70
C VAL A 177 3.03 12.63 1.71
N ILE A 178 3.02 13.24 2.91
CA ILE A 178 3.95 12.88 4.00
C ILE A 178 3.74 11.43 4.42
N SER A 179 2.49 11.02 4.63
CA SER A 179 2.15 9.65 4.99
C SER A 179 2.60 8.66 3.92
N ALA A 180 2.36 8.97 2.63
CA ALA A 180 2.79 8.14 1.50
C ALA A 180 4.33 8.02 1.40
N TYR A 181 5.06 9.09 1.69
CA TYR A 181 6.52 9.05 1.76
C TYR A 181 7.00 8.06 2.84
N LEU A 182 6.46 8.16 4.05
CA LEU A 182 6.82 7.27 5.16
C LEU A 182 6.40 5.82 4.89
N LEU A 183 5.22 5.63 4.30
CA LEU A 183 4.73 4.32 3.86
C LEU A 183 5.74 3.66 2.90
N THR A 184 6.12 4.37 1.84
CA THR A 184 7.04 3.83 0.83
C THR A 184 8.46 3.67 1.37
N PHE A 185 8.90 4.54 2.28
CA PHE A 185 10.17 4.40 2.99
C PHE A 185 10.19 3.10 3.82
N MET A 186 9.12 2.80 4.55
CA MET A 186 9.00 1.57 5.33
C MET A 186 8.90 0.33 4.45
N ILE A 187 8.17 0.38 3.33
CA ILE A 187 8.16 -0.70 2.34
C ILE A 187 9.58 -1.03 1.90
N ASN A 188 10.36 -0.01 1.53
CA ASN A 188 11.74 -0.22 1.10
C ASN A 188 12.60 -0.87 2.19
N LYS A 189 12.45 -0.45 3.43
CA LYS A 189 13.12 -1.06 4.60
C LYS A 189 12.76 -2.54 4.76
N VAL A 190 11.47 -2.87 4.70
CA VAL A 190 10.96 -4.25 4.86
C VAL A 190 11.44 -5.14 3.70
N LEU A 191 11.43 -4.65 2.47
CA LEU A 191 11.88 -5.40 1.31
C LEU A 191 13.40 -5.61 1.30
N SER A 192 14.16 -4.61 1.76
CA SER A 192 15.61 -4.70 1.86
C SER A 192 16.08 -5.55 3.04
N TYR A 193 15.25 -5.75 4.05
CA TYR A 193 15.62 -6.53 5.23
C TYR A 193 15.78 -8.02 4.87
N GLY A 194 16.98 -8.56 5.11
CA GLY A 194 17.32 -9.96 4.81
C GLY A 194 17.77 -10.23 3.36
N THR A 195 17.89 -9.19 2.52
CA THR A 195 18.63 -9.26 1.26
C THR A 195 20.03 -8.72 1.50
N THR A 196 20.96 -9.58 1.91
CA THR A 196 22.40 -9.27 1.97
C THR A 196 22.90 -9.07 0.54
N LYS A 197 23.03 -7.82 0.11
CA LYS A 197 23.83 -7.50 -1.07
C LYS A 197 25.27 -7.38 -0.59
N GLU A 198 26.06 -8.43 -0.80
CA GLU A 198 27.52 -8.35 -0.62
C GLU A 198 28.08 -7.53 -1.79
N GLN A 199 28.67 -6.38 -1.48
CA GLN A 199 29.47 -5.64 -2.44
C GLN A 199 30.89 -6.20 -2.37
N VAL A 200 31.28 -6.97 -3.39
CA VAL A 200 32.66 -7.43 -3.54
C VAL A 200 33.43 -6.35 -4.30
N PHE A 201 34.30 -5.63 -3.59
CA PHE A 201 35.27 -4.73 -4.21
C PHE A 201 36.49 -5.54 -4.67
N ILE A 202 36.65 -5.74 -5.98
CA ILE A 202 37.83 -6.37 -6.56
C ILE A 202 38.83 -5.26 -6.87
N PHE A 203 39.89 -5.15 -6.06
CA PHE A 203 41.02 -4.27 -6.34
C PHE A 203 42.01 -5.04 -7.22
N THR A 204 42.09 -4.69 -8.51
CA THR A 204 43.11 -5.18 -9.41
C THR A 204 44.33 -4.24 -9.32
N LYS A 205 45.48 -4.71 -8.86
CA LYS A 205 46.77 -4.02 -9.03
C LYS A 205 47.22 -4.20 -10.48
N GLN A 206 47.36 -3.09 -11.23
CA GLN A 206 48.17 -3.05 -12.46
C GLN A 206 49.65 -2.98 -12.09
#